data_de3d82e5a601913719b0dca471ffa5d6
#
_entry.id   de3d82e5a601913719b0dca471ffa5d6
#
_cell.length_a   1.000
_cell.length_b   1.000
_cell.length_c   1.000
_cell.angle_alpha   90.00
_cell.angle_beta   90.00
_cell.angle_gamma   90.00
#
_symmetry.space_group_name_H-M   'P 1'
#
loop_
_entity.id
_entity.type
_entity.pdbx_description
1 polymer ?
#
loop_
_entity_poly.entity_id
_entity_poly.type
_entity_poly.pdbx_seq_one_letter_code
_entity_poly.pdbx_strand_id
1 'polypeptide(L)'
;MEILSNNAALKAVIMDVAEVAGHIWVKGWGERNGGNITVRLTEFATPEWAPMPALSDPIAIGCELPHLRGHYFYAKGTQKRMRDLARDPMANGSVIRICDDCAHYEIIADSAVMPTSELPSIGLGISQLPISTLSLMIVFTCL
;
A
#
# COMPACT_ATOMS: atom_id res chain seq x y z
N MET A 1 14.53 9.67 0.89
CA MET A 1 15.26 8.58 0.20
C MET A 1 14.28 7.89 -0.73
N GLU A 2 14.63 7.82 -1.96
CA GLU A 2 13.80 7.15 -2.96
C GLU A 2 13.98 5.64 -2.86
N ILE A 3 13.06 4.98 -2.20
CA ILE A 3 13.01 3.51 -2.08
C ILE A 3 13.14 2.81 -3.44
N LEU A 4 12.60 3.44 -4.48
CA LEU A 4 12.57 2.86 -5.83
C LEU A 4 13.91 2.95 -6.58
N SER A 5 14.80 3.86 -6.20
CA SER A 5 15.97 4.19 -7.03
C SER A 5 16.96 3.03 -7.18
N ASN A 6 17.04 2.15 -6.18
CA ASN A 6 18.01 1.05 -6.14
C ASN A 6 17.35 -0.33 -6.17
N ASN A 7 16.05 -0.44 -6.45
CA ASN A 7 15.34 -1.70 -6.44
C ASN A 7 14.47 -1.84 -7.69
N ALA A 8 15.03 -2.45 -8.73
CA ALA A 8 14.35 -2.61 -10.02
C ALA A 8 13.10 -3.49 -9.92
N ALA A 9 13.11 -4.52 -9.07
CA ALA A 9 11.96 -5.40 -8.87
C ALA A 9 10.79 -4.65 -8.20
N LEU A 10 11.09 -3.85 -7.19
CA LEU A 10 10.10 -2.99 -6.54
C LEU A 10 9.51 -1.97 -7.52
N LYS A 11 10.38 -1.34 -8.31
CA LYS A 11 9.94 -0.38 -9.33
C LYS A 11 8.97 -1.02 -10.32
N ALA A 12 9.24 -2.25 -10.76
CA ALA A 12 8.36 -2.99 -11.66
C ALA A 12 6.99 -3.21 -11.03
N VAL A 13 6.92 -3.63 -9.76
CA VAL A 13 5.65 -3.82 -9.04
C VAL A 13 4.85 -2.52 -8.92
N ILE A 14 5.51 -1.40 -8.61
CA ILE A 14 4.83 -0.10 -8.54
C ILE A 14 4.32 0.34 -9.91
N MET A 15 5.05 0.05 -10.99
CA MET A 15 4.56 0.32 -12.35
C MET A 15 3.37 -0.56 -12.72
N ASP A 16 3.34 -1.81 -12.28
CA ASP A 16 2.18 -2.70 -12.46
C ASP A 16 0.94 -2.16 -11.72
N VAL A 17 1.13 -1.61 -10.53
CA VAL A 17 0.05 -0.91 -9.80
C VAL A 17 -0.51 0.24 -10.62
N ALA A 18 0.35 1.06 -11.23
CA ALA A 18 -0.08 2.16 -12.07
C ALA A 18 -0.86 1.68 -13.30
N GLU A 19 -0.41 0.61 -13.95
CA GLU A 19 -1.08 0.01 -15.10
C GLU A 19 -2.47 -0.51 -14.71
N VAL A 20 -2.59 -1.26 -13.63
CA VAL A 20 -3.87 -1.77 -13.11
C VAL A 20 -4.82 -0.63 -12.76
N ALA A 21 -4.32 0.42 -12.11
CA ALA A 21 -5.11 1.61 -11.80
C ALA A 21 -5.67 2.28 -13.06
N GLY A 22 -4.87 2.34 -14.12
CA GLY A 22 -5.31 2.85 -15.43
C GLY A 22 -6.43 2.02 -16.04
N HIS A 23 -6.32 0.70 -15.99
CA HIS A 23 -7.38 -0.21 -16.46
C HIS A 23 -8.68 -0.05 -15.68
N ILE A 24 -8.60 0.06 -14.36
CA ILE A 24 -9.75 0.30 -13.49
C ILE A 24 -10.44 1.61 -13.85
N TRP A 25 -9.67 2.66 -14.07
CA TRP A 25 -10.19 3.95 -14.46
C TRP A 25 -10.93 3.92 -15.81
N VAL A 26 -10.32 3.31 -16.83
CA VAL A 26 -10.90 3.18 -18.16
C VAL A 26 -12.20 2.36 -18.15
N LYS A 27 -12.29 1.34 -17.31
CA LYS A 27 -13.49 0.51 -17.13
C LYS A 27 -14.61 1.22 -16.36
N GLY A 28 -14.36 2.39 -15.78
CA GLY A 28 -15.33 3.10 -14.95
C GLY A 28 -15.61 2.45 -13.60
N TRP A 29 -14.76 1.53 -13.14
CA TRP A 29 -14.97 0.83 -11.87
C TRP A 29 -14.49 1.62 -10.64
N GLY A 30 -13.73 2.67 -10.86
CA GLY A 30 -13.21 3.53 -9.80
C GLY A 30 -13.63 4.98 -9.99
N GLU A 31 -14.94 5.23 -10.08
CA GLU A 31 -15.45 6.60 -10.21
C GLU A 31 -15.05 7.48 -9.03
N ARG A 32 -14.76 8.74 -9.31
CA ARG A 32 -14.25 9.71 -8.33
C ARG A 32 -13.00 9.18 -7.64
N ASN A 33 -13.04 8.98 -6.32
CA ASN A 33 -11.95 8.43 -5.51
C ASN A 33 -12.22 6.99 -5.04
N GLY A 34 -13.19 6.32 -5.64
CA GLY A 34 -13.55 4.95 -5.31
C GLY A 34 -12.48 3.92 -5.67
N GLY A 35 -12.53 2.78 -5.01
CA GLY A 35 -11.61 1.68 -5.18
C GLY A 35 -10.27 1.87 -4.46
N ASN A 36 -9.66 0.76 -4.08
CA ASN A 36 -8.37 0.74 -3.39
C ASN A 36 -7.45 -0.29 -4.04
N ILE A 37 -6.16 0.02 -4.05
CA ILE A 37 -5.10 -0.93 -4.42
C ILE A 37 -4.12 -0.97 -3.26
N THR A 38 -3.83 -2.18 -2.80
CA THR A 38 -2.80 -2.43 -1.78
C THR A 38 -1.97 -3.63 -2.21
N VAL A 39 -0.66 -3.51 -2.11
CA VAL A 39 0.29 -4.56 -2.49
C VAL A 39 1.24 -4.83 -1.34
N ARG A 40 1.45 -6.09 -0.99
CA ARG A 40 2.47 -6.47 -0.03
C ARG A 40 3.85 -6.33 -0.66
N LEU A 41 4.74 -5.61 0.01
CA LEU A 41 6.10 -5.34 -0.45
C LEU A 41 7.17 -6.07 0.35
N THR A 42 6.80 -6.88 1.32
CA THR A 42 7.74 -7.51 2.27
C THR A 42 8.87 -8.27 1.58
N GLU A 43 8.59 -8.95 0.50
CA GLU A 43 9.57 -9.71 -0.28
C GLU A 43 10.58 -8.85 -1.06
N PHE A 44 10.27 -7.57 -1.24
CA PHE A 44 11.14 -6.60 -1.91
C PHE A 44 11.95 -5.76 -0.91
N ALA A 45 11.61 -5.86 0.38
CA ALA A 45 12.26 -5.07 1.42
C ALA A 45 13.72 -5.51 1.60
N THR A 46 14.61 -4.53 1.67
CA THR A 46 16.01 -4.74 2.00
C THR A 46 16.21 -4.47 3.50
N PRO A 47 17.37 -4.91 4.10
CA PRO A 47 17.66 -4.62 5.51
C PRO A 47 17.65 -3.12 5.87
N GLU A 48 17.83 -2.25 4.89
CA GLU A 48 17.82 -0.80 5.06
C GLU A 48 16.45 -0.23 5.42
N TRP A 49 15.37 -0.97 5.12
CA TRP A 49 14.01 -0.51 5.39
C TRP A 49 13.65 -0.57 6.88
N ALA A 50 14.23 -1.52 7.62
CA ALA A 50 13.93 -1.68 9.04
C ALA A 50 14.29 -0.45 9.88
N PRO A 51 15.49 0.18 9.72
CA PRO A 51 15.84 1.38 10.44
C PRO A 51 15.31 2.68 9.83
N MET A 52 14.56 2.63 8.73
CA MET A 52 14.03 3.84 8.10
C MET A 52 13.17 4.64 9.07
N PRO A 53 13.45 5.96 9.22
CA PRO A 53 12.60 6.83 10.02
C PRO A 53 11.20 6.91 9.43
N ALA A 54 10.20 6.86 10.30
CA ALA A 54 8.82 7.06 9.91
C ALA A 54 8.58 8.53 9.51
N LEU A 55 7.77 8.72 8.48
CA LEU A 55 7.28 10.04 8.05
C LEU A 55 6.01 10.45 8.81
N SER A 56 5.47 9.57 9.63
CA SER A 56 4.30 9.80 10.45
C SER A 56 4.49 9.20 11.84
N ASP A 57 3.72 9.68 12.80
CA ASP A 57 3.50 8.95 14.06
C ASP A 57 2.76 7.63 13.77
N PRO A 58 2.81 6.64 14.69
CA PRO A 58 2.02 5.43 14.54
C PRO A 58 0.53 5.75 14.39
N ILE A 59 -0.10 5.17 13.37
CA ILE A 59 -1.50 5.40 13.02
C ILE A 59 -2.28 4.11 13.30
N ALA A 60 -3.39 4.23 14.04
CA ALA A 60 -4.24 3.10 14.35
C ALA A 60 -4.86 2.50 13.08
N ILE A 61 -4.74 1.18 12.92
CA ILE A 61 -5.38 0.45 11.82
C ILE A 61 -6.89 0.34 12.05
N GLY A 62 -7.32 0.25 13.30
CA GLY A 62 -8.71 0.01 13.67
C GLY A 62 -9.01 -1.46 14.00
N CYS A 63 -8.05 -2.34 13.79
CA CYS A 63 -8.09 -3.75 14.19
C CYS A 63 -6.67 -4.26 14.37
N GLU A 64 -6.55 -5.42 14.99
CA GLU A 64 -5.28 -6.13 15.07
C GLU A 64 -5.10 -7.01 13.83
N LEU A 65 -3.91 -6.96 13.22
CA LEU A 65 -3.54 -7.76 12.05
C LEU A 65 -2.50 -8.81 12.47
N PRO A 66 -2.93 -9.97 13.05
CA PRO A 66 -2.00 -11.00 13.48
C PRO A 66 -1.09 -11.45 12.34
N HIS A 67 0.17 -11.74 12.64
CA HIS A 67 1.18 -12.20 11.68
C HIS A 67 1.67 -11.17 10.65
N LEU A 68 1.23 -9.92 10.71
CA LEU A 68 1.71 -8.87 9.80
C LEU A 68 2.73 -7.92 10.44
N ARG A 69 3.21 -8.21 11.63
CA ARG A 69 4.24 -7.43 12.30
C ARG A 69 5.47 -7.26 11.41
N GLY A 70 5.91 -6.02 11.21
CA GLY A 70 7.08 -5.70 10.41
C GLY A 70 6.91 -5.89 8.89
N HIS A 71 5.74 -6.27 8.42
CA HIS A 71 5.45 -6.36 7.00
C HIS A 71 5.29 -4.97 6.38
N TYR A 72 5.60 -4.89 5.09
CA TYR A 72 5.54 -3.65 4.31
C TYR A 72 4.47 -3.75 3.23
N PHE A 73 3.76 -2.63 3.03
CA PHE A 73 2.73 -2.52 2.00
C PHE A 73 2.84 -1.21 1.27
N TYR A 74 2.51 -1.23 -0.02
CA TYR A 74 2.10 -0.04 -0.74
C TYR A 74 0.57 0.06 -0.66
N ALA A 75 0.05 1.25 -0.39
CA ALA A 75 -1.38 1.49 -0.34
C ALA A 75 -1.74 2.78 -1.07
N LYS A 76 -2.79 2.73 -1.88
CA LYS A 76 -3.38 3.93 -2.49
C LYS A 76 -3.78 4.92 -1.39
N GLY A 77 -3.53 6.20 -1.63
CA GLY A 77 -3.95 7.28 -0.73
C GLY A 77 -5.46 7.42 -0.64
N THR A 78 -5.94 7.80 0.56
CA THR A 78 -7.34 8.17 0.73
C THR A 78 -7.69 9.36 -0.16
N GLN A 79 -8.90 9.41 -0.68
CA GLN A 79 -9.39 10.46 -1.57
C GLN A 79 -8.62 10.63 -2.89
N LYS A 80 -7.66 9.75 -3.19
CA LYS A 80 -6.96 9.74 -4.47
C LYS A 80 -7.74 8.95 -5.51
N ARG A 81 -7.65 9.41 -6.77
CA ARG A 81 -8.34 8.77 -7.91
C ARG A 81 -7.45 7.73 -8.56
N MET A 82 -8.04 6.69 -9.13
CA MET A 82 -7.29 5.70 -9.90
C MET A 82 -6.55 6.32 -11.08
N ARG A 83 -7.13 7.35 -11.71
CA ARG A 83 -6.49 8.12 -12.77
C ARG A 83 -5.16 8.75 -12.32
N ASP A 84 -5.17 9.33 -11.13
CA ASP A 84 -3.99 10.03 -10.60
C ASP A 84 -2.94 9.02 -10.12
N LEU A 85 -3.38 7.89 -9.55
CA LEU A 85 -2.52 6.76 -9.20
C LEU A 85 -1.82 6.18 -10.44
N ALA A 86 -2.54 6.05 -11.55
CA ALA A 86 -1.97 5.58 -12.82
C ALA A 86 -0.88 6.50 -13.37
N ARG A 87 -1.00 7.81 -13.14
CA ARG A 87 -0.03 8.81 -13.61
C ARG A 87 1.21 8.90 -12.73
N ASP A 88 1.00 8.88 -11.41
CA ASP A 88 2.07 8.98 -10.43
C ASP A 88 1.72 8.17 -9.18
N PRO A 89 2.08 6.88 -9.15
CA PRO A 89 1.74 6.00 -8.05
C PRO A 89 2.40 6.40 -6.73
N MET A 90 3.59 7.00 -6.75
CA MET A 90 4.28 7.40 -5.52
C MET A 90 3.73 8.69 -4.93
N ALA A 91 3.24 9.61 -5.73
CA ALA A 91 2.58 10.84 -5.25
C ALA A 91 1.15 10.59 -4.75
N ASN A 92 0.52 9.49 -5.13
CA ASN A 92 -0.87 9.18 -4.81
C ASN A 92 -1.06 7.91 -3.95
N GLY A 93 0.02 7.39 -3.44
CA GLY A 93 0.08 6.28 -2.51
C GLY A 93 1.26 6.41 -1.57
N SER A 94 1.36 5.51 -0.63
CA SER A 94 2.45 5.49 0.35
C SER A 94 2.92 4.08 0.64
N VAL A 95 4.16 3.97 1.10
CA VAL A 95 4.70 2.73 1.64
C VAL A 95 4.55 2.77 3.16
N ILE A 96 3.95 1.74 3.71
CA ILE A 96 3.70 1.62 5.14
C ILE A 96 4.40 0.39 5.72
N ARG A 97 4.69 0.46 7.00
CA ARG A 97 5.21 -0.64 7.82
C ARG A 97 4.24 -0.92 8.96
N ILE A 98 3.87 -2.17 9.15
CA ILE A 98 3.06 -2.58 10.30
C ILE A 98 3.93 -2.58 11.55
N CYS A 99 3.45 -1.94 12.61
CA CYS A 99 4.16 -1.87 13.89
C CYS A 99 4.17 -3.21 14.64
N ASP A 100 4.99 -3.30 15.67
CA ASP A 100 5.18 -4.52 16.46
C ASP A 100 3.91 -4.99 17.19
N ASP A 101 2.99 -4.08 17.48
CA ASP A 101 1.71 -4.39 18.13
C ASP A 101 0.65 -4.95 17.16
N CYS A 102 0.94 -4.98 15.86
CA CYS A 102 0.00 -5.39 14.80
C CYS A 102 -1.29 -4.56 14.71
N ALA A 103 -1.38 -3.45 15.43
CA ALA A 103 -2.57 -2.61 15.55
C ALA A 103 -2.35 -1.18 15.00
N HIS A 104 -1.11 -0.84 14.70
CA HIS A 104 -0.70 0.45 14.13
C HIS A 104 0.19 0.24 12.92
N TYR A 105 0.27 1.26 12.08
CA TYR A 105 1.23 1.34 10.98
C TYR A 105 1.93 2.70 10.97
N GLU A 106 3.07 2.75 10.32
CA GLU A 106 3.83 3.97 10.06
C GLU A 106 4.02 4.14 8.56
N ILE A 107 3.99 5.38 8.08
CA ILE A 107 4.37 5.71 6.70
C ILE A 107 5.89 5.87 6.68
N ILE A 108 6.58 5.15 5.78
CA ILE A 108 8.04 5.13 5.74
C ILE A 108 8.66 5.69 4.46
N ALA A 109 7.92 5.84 3.39
CA ALA A 109 8.39 6.42 2.11
C ALA A 109 7.26 6.58 1.09
N ASP A 110 7.48 7.26 0.02
CA ASP A 110 8.37 8.41 -0.30
C ASP A 110 7.57 9.67 -0.07
N SER A 111 6.31 9.48 0.20
CA SER A 111 5.27 10.48 0.40
C SER A 111 4.52 10.18 1.69
N ALA A 112 4.22 11.23 2.45
CA ALA A 112 3.37 11.14 3.64
C ALA A 112 1.86 11.16 3.31
N VAL A 113 1.48 10.67 2.15
CA VAL A 113 0.06 10.54 1.76
C VAL A 113 -0.63 9.55 2.69
N MET A 114 -1.74 9.98 3.29
CA MET A 114 -2.53 9.14 4.17
C MET A 114 -3.12 7.95 3.39
N PRO A 115 -2.84 6.71 3.80
CA PRO A 115 -3.40 5.53 3.15
C PRO A 115 -4.93 5.44 3.26
N THR A 116 -5.51 4.59 2.42
CA THR A 116 -6.94 4.34 2.43
C THR A 116 -7.47 3.95 3.81
N SER A 117 -8.68 4.39 4.13
CA SER A 117 -9.41 4.00 5.34
C SER A 117 -9.85 2.52 5.35
N GLU A 118 -9.73 1.82 4.21
CA GLU A 118 -10.07 0.40 4.07
C GLU A 118 -8.94 -0.55 4.50
N LEU A 119 -7.84 -0.05 5.04
CA LEU A 119 -6.72 -0.87 5.51
C LEU A 119 -7.13 -2.01 6.46
N PRO A 120 -8.07 -1.84 7.41
CA PRO A 120 -8.50 -2.94 8.27
C PRO A 120 -9.01 -4.14 7.47
N SER A 121 -9.92 -3.91 6.54
CA SER A 121 -10.51 -4.96 5.70
C SER A 121 -9.48 -5.62 4.79
N ILE A 122 -8.63 -4.81 4.17
CA ILE A 122 -7.58 -5.27 3.26
C ILE A 122 -6.53 -6.09 4.03
N GLY A 123 -6.08 -5.60 5.18
CA GLY A 123 -5.08 -6.26 6.00
C GLY A 123 -5.57 -7.62 6.53
N LEU A 124 -6.83 -7.72 6.96
CA LEU A 124 -7.44 -8.98 7.37
C LEU A 124 -7.52 -9.97 6.21
N GLY A 125 -7.86 -9.51 5.01
CA GLY A 125 -7.85 -10.35 3.80
C GLY A 125 -6.45 -10.88 3.47
N ILE A 126 -5.44 -10.01 3.48
CA ILE A 126 -4.05 -10.37 3.19
C ILE A 126 -3.48 -11.32 4.26
N SER A 127 -3.84 -11.16 5.53
CA SER A 127 -3.35 -12.01 6.62
C SER A 127 -3.75 -13.49 6.46
N GLN A 128 -4.77 -13.78 5.67
CA GLN A 128 -5.20 -15.15 5.36
C GLN A 128 -4.41 -15.80 4.23
N LEU A 129 -3.57 -15.04 3.52
CA LEU A 129 -2.82 -15.55 2.37
C LEU A 129 -1.44 -16.07 2.80
N PRO A 130 -0.92 -17.12 2.14
CA PRO A 130 0.44 -17.59 2.37
C PRO A 130 1.47 -16.46 2.16
N ILE A 131 2.50 -16.42 2.99
CA ILE A 131 3.57 -15.40 2.89
C ILE A 131 4.26 -15.45 1.51
N SER A 132 4.32 -16.63 0.89
CA SER A 132 4.93 -16.85 -0.43
C SER A 132 4.09 -16.29 -1.60
N THR A 133 2.89 -15.80 -1.34
CA THR A 133 2.01 -15.27 -2.40
C THR A 133 2.19 -13.77 -2.50
N LEU A 134 2.48 -13.26 -3.70
CA LEU A 134 2.41 -11.83 -3.99
C LEU A 134 0.97 -11.38 -3.78
N SER A 135 0.74 -10.60 -2.74
CA SER A 135 -0.62 -10.22 -2.34
C SER A 135 -0.96 -8.85 -2.91
N LEU A 136 -1.54 -8.86 -4.10
CA LEU A 136 -2.26 -7.70 -4.63
C LEU A 136 -3.72 -7.83 -4.22
N MET A 137 -4.24 -6.83 -3.52
CA MET A 137 -5.65 -6.76 -3.17
C MET A 137 -6.27 -5.48 -3.74
N ILE A 138 -7.33 -5.66 -4.52
CA ILE A 138 -8.13 -4.57 -5.07
C ILE A 138 -9.49 -4.64 -4.39
N VAL A 139 -9.87 -3.58 -3.71
CA VAL A 139 -11.16 -3.49 -3.02
C VAL A 139 -11.98 -2.40 -3.67
N PHE A 140 -13.17 -2.75 -4.11
CA PHE A 140 -14.18 -1.80 -4.55
C PHE A 140 -15.19 -1.62 -3.42
N THR A 141 -15.28 -0.39 -2.90
CA THR A 141 -16.40 -0.01 -2.05
C THR A 141 -17.55 0.43 -2.95
N CYS A 142 -18.63 -0.33 -2.95
CA CYS A 142 -19.90 0.16 -3.48
C CYS A 142 -20.38 1.29 -2.57
N LEU A 143 -20.52 2.48 -3.13
CA LEU A 143 -21.21 3.60 -2.50
C LEU A 143 -22.72 3.43 -2.67
#